data_e6d7a1f07d23ed1956380d9f5c58621c
#
_entry.id   e6d7a1f07d23ed1956380d9f5c58621c
#
_cell.length_a   1.000
_cell.length_b   1.000
_cell.length_c   1.000
_cell.angle_alpha   90.00
_cell.angle_beta   90.00
_cell.angle_gamma   90.00
#
_symmetry.space_group_name_H-M   'P 1'
#
loop_
_entity.id
_entity.type
_entity.pdbx_description
1 polymer ?
#
loop_
_entity_poly.entity_id
_entity_poly.type
_entity_poly.pdbx_seq_one_letter_code
_entity_poly.pdbx_strand_id
1 'polypeptide(L)'
;AVQAADSSQQGDDVQLAAQILNASGVSGGVIVHLGCGDGRETAELRLGSSYQVHGLDTSAAEVTKARDYLHSVNLYGSVSVAQYDGRHLPYGDNVVNLIIAETLGNVPAQEAMRVLTPLGAMIIGGKKTVKPWPDNIDDWPQYLNKADNNAVAKDKLAGPPRLIQWVNDPVWCRSHMGIPTVASLVSGSGRLFSIEDAAPPDNPFLPAAFRIVARDAFNGKELWSRKITRWESVTMYIKCQPVQQQRRMAVAGDTLYCTFELEGPVSAVDAASGKVLKVFAGTSPTQEVAYDQGILFLNVGDRFSSAAYDIVKLKNRPFVQGADPSQPFYGGGFHEGYAPEIQDKKNPISAIVANAPTTGRQLWTTADIRNYTAGSLSIKGGYAVYQ
;
A
#
# COMPACT_ATOMS: atom_id res chain seq x y z
N ALA A 1 -23.90 34.35 -21.54
CA ALA A 1 -25.00 33.40 -21.28
C ALA A 1 -24.55 31.94 -21.55
N VAL A 2 -23.80 31.68 -22.60
CA VAL A 2 -23.28 30.35 -22.92
C VAL A 2 -22.23 29.87 -21.90
N GLN A 3 -21.33 30.76 -21.45
CA GLN A 3 -20.34 30.44 -20.40
C GLN A 3 -20.95 30.17 -19.01
N ALA A 4 -22.08 30.81 -18.66
CA ALA A 4 -22.73 30.58 -17.36
C ALA A 4 -23.55 29.27 -17.35
N ALA A 5 -24.08 28.84 -18.49
CA ALA A 5 -24.79 27.58 -18.61
C ALA A 5 -23.80 26.37 -18.56
N ASP A 6 -22.62 26.52 -19.16
CA ASP A 6 -21.58 25.48 -19.16
C ASP A 6 -21.00 25.25 -17.77
N SER A 7 -20.83 26.31 -16.97
CA SER A 7 -20.35 26.22 -15.57
C SER A 7 -21.35 25.60 -14.58
N SER A 8 -22.64 25.77 -14.81
CA SER A 8 -23.68 25.13 -13.97
C SER A 8 -23.77 23.63 -14.27
N GLN A 9 -23.72 23.24 -15.52
CA GLN A 9 -23.78 21.85 -15.93
C GLN A 9 -22.54 21.08 -15.48
N GLN A 10 -21.34 21.68 -15.57
CA GLN A 10 -20.10 21.10 -15.06
C GLN A 10 -20.16 20.89 -13.52
N GLY A 11 -20.79 21.80 -12.77
CA GLY A 11 -20.98 21.64 -11.33
C GLY A 11 -21.88 20.44 -10.98
N ASP A 12 -22.94 20.24 -11.73
CA ASP A 12 -23.87 19.13 -11.55
C ASP A 12 -23.23 17.78 -11.92
N ASP A 13 -22.42 17.72 -12.98
CA ASP A 13 -21.72 16.52 -13.44
C ASP A 13 -20.64 16.08 -12.39
N VAL A 14 -19.87 16.99 -11.82
CA VAL A 14 -18.92 16.71 -10.73
C VAL A 14 -19.64 16.16 -9.49
N GLN A 15 -20.79 16.75 -9.14
CA GLN A 15 -21.55 16.28 -7.99
C GLN A 15 -22.13 14.88 -8.23
N LEU A 16 -22.62 14.61 -9.44
CA LEU A 16 -23.11 13.29 -9.84
C LEU A 16 -22.00 12.24 -9.81
N ALA A 17 -20.83 12.54 -10.39
CA ALA A 17 -19.66 11.66 -10.34
C ALA A 17 -19.25 11.32 -8.90
N ALA A 18 -19.20 12.32 -8.01
CA ALA A 18 -18.91 12.12 -6.60
C ALA A 18 -19.97 11.23 -5.91
N GLN A 19 -21.25 11.40 -6.22
CA GLN A 19 -22.32 10.56 -5.69
C GLN A 19 -22.18 9.10 -6.17
N ILE A 20 -21.91 8.89 -7.45
CA ILE A 20 -21.68 7.56 -8.03
C ILE A 20 -20.51 6.87 -7.35
N LEU A 21 -19.36 7.55 -7.21
CA LEU A 21 -18.18 6.98 -6.57
C LEU A 21 -18.43 6.66 -5.10
N ASN A 22 -19.08 7.54 -4.36
CA ASN A 22 -19.47 7.28 -2.97
C ASN A 22 -20.43 6.08 -2.86
N ALA A 23 -21.44 6.00 -3.71
CA ALA A 23 -22.38 4.88 -3.75
C ALA A 23 -21.68 3.57 -4.13
N SER A 24 -20.68 3.62 -4.99
CA SER A 24 -19.88 2.44 -5.40
C SER A 24 -19.11 1.84 -4.23
N GLY A 25 -18.60 2.67 -3.31
CA GLY A 25 -17.66 2.28 -2.25
C GLY A 25 -16.24 2.06 -2.76
N VAL A 26 -15.95 2.39 -4.02
CA VAL A 26 -14.62 2.26 -4.64
C VAL A 26 -13.83 3.55 -4.39
N SER A 27 -12.70 3.45 -3.71
CA SER A 27 -11.86 4.59 -3.32
C SER A 27 -10.67 4.86 -4.26
N GLY A 28 -10.53 4.07 -5.33
CA GLY A 28 -9.46 4.20 -6.31
C GLY A 28 -9.39 2.98 -7.21
N GLY A 29 -8.43 2.96 -8.14
CA GLY A 29 -8.24 1.90 -9.10
C GLY A 29 -8.71 2.26 -10.51
N VAL A 30 -9.10 1.26 -11.28
CA VAL A 30 -9.53 1.41 -12.68
C VAL A 30 -11.06 1.53 -12.74
N ILE A 31 -11.53 2.63 -13.32
CA ILE A 31 -12.95 2.87 -13.60
C ILE A 31 -13.18 2.71 -15.10
N VAL A 32 -14.21 1.99 -15.48
CA VAL A 32 -14.67 1.85 -16.86
C VAL A 32 -16.06 2.46 -17.00
N HIS A 33 -16.21 3.43 -17.92
CA HIS A 33 -17.49 4.04 -18.29
C HIS A 33 -17.91 3.52 -19.66
N LEU A 34 -18.99 2.75 -19.71
CA LEU A 34 -19.54 2.21 -20.95
C LEU A 34 -20.58 3.17 -21.52
N GLY A 35 -20.46 3.46 -22.82
CA GLY A 35 -21.29 4.46 -23.49
C GLY A 35 -20.81 5.88 -23.15
N CYS A 36 -19.48 6.11 -23.22
CA CYS A 36 -18.85 7.33 -22.74
C CYS A 36 -19.22 8.60 -23.55
N GLY A 37 -19.88 8.48 -24.70
CA GLY A 37 -20.33 9.60 -25.52
C GLY A 37 -19.21 10.59 -25.84
N ASP A 38 -19.45 11.87 -25.56
CA ASP A 38 -18.48 12.95 -25.81
C ASP A 38 -17.37 13.06 -24.74
N GLY A 39 -17.39 12.19 -23.72
CA GLY A 39 -16.34 12.07 -22.69
C GLY A 39 -16.43 13.05 -21.52
N ARG A 40 -17.41 13.95 -21.45
CA ARG A 40 -17.55 14.94 -20.36
C ARG A 40 -17.77 14.26 -19.03
N GLU A 41 -18.79 13.42 -18.92
CA GLU A 41 -19.08 12.64 -17.71
C GLU A 41 -17.92 11.73 -17.35
N THR A 42 -17.26 11.12 -18.35
CA THR A 42 -16.09 10.27 -18.12
C THR A 42 -14.93 11.05 -17.47
N ALA A 43 -14.73 12.30 -17.84
CA ALA A 43 -13.71 13.17 -17.27
C ALA A 43 -13.95 13.43 -15.77
N GLU A 44 -15.20 13.67 -15.39
CA GLU A 44 -15.58 14.00 -13.99
C GLU A 44 -15.46 12.80 -13.06
N LEU A 45 -15.46 11.55 -13.58
CA LEU A 45 -15.22 10.35 -12.75
C LEU A 45 -13.80 10.29 -12.18
N ARG A 46 -12.87 11.11 -12.66
CA ARG A 46 -11.50 11.19 -12.12
C ARG A 46 -11.40 12.21 -10.98
N LEU A 47 -11.94 11.90 -9.82
CA LEU A 47 -11.88 12.79 -8.64
C LEU A 47 -10.48 12.93 -8.02
N GLY A 48 -9.49 12.15 -8.46
CA GLY A 48 -8.13 12.23 -7.92
C GLY A 48 -7.13 11.31 -8.63
N SER A 49 -5.88 11.36 -8.18
CA SER A 49 -4.79 10.56 -8.75
C SER A 49 -4.91 9.06 -8.48
N SER A 50 -5.71 8.65 -7.49
CA SER A 50 -5.99 7.25 -7.19
C SER A 50 -6.87 6.57 -8.24
N TYR A 51 -7.53 7.33 -9.12
CA TYR A 51 -8.39 6.82 -10.18
C TYR A 51 -7.71 6.87 -11.54
N GLN A 52 -7.84 5.79 -12.29
CA GLN A 52 -7.58 5.71 -13.73
C GLN A 52 -8.91 5.46 -14.43
N VAL A 53 -9.34 6.37 -15.30
CA VAL A 53 -10.65 6.26 -15.94
C VAL A 53 -10.52 5.93 -17.40
N HIS A 54 -11.30 4.97 -17.89
CA HIS A 54 -11.34 4.56 -19.27
C HIS A 54 -12.78 4.51 -19.79
N GLY A 55 -13.11 5.41 -20.70
CA GLY A 55 -14.38 5.41 -21.42
C GLY A 55 -14.36 4.45 -22.59
N LEU A 56 -15.44 3.71 -22.78
CA LEU A 56 -15.64 2.83 -23.94
C LEU A 56 -16.92 3.22 -24.66
N ASP A 57 -16.85 3.35 -25.98
CA ASP A 57 -18.00 3.58 -26.83
C ASP A 57 -17.94 2.71 -28.10
N THR A 58 -19.08 2.36 -28.65
CA THR A 58 -19.17 1.62 -29.94
C THR A 58 -19.05 2.53 -31.13
N SER A 59 -19.31 3.83 -30.95
CA SER A 59 -19.25 4.85 -31.98
C SER A 59 -17.87 5.47 -32.13
N ALA A 60 -17.20 5.26 -33.26
CA ALA A 60 -15.92 5.90 -33.55
C ALA A 60 -16.02 7.44 -33.51
N ALA A 61 -17.16 8.00 -33.91
CA ALA A 61 -17.39 9.45 -33.94
C ALA A 61 -17.44 10.01 -32.47
N GLU A 62 -18.12 9.33 -31.58
CA GLU A 62 -18.17 9.73 -30.16
C GLU A 62 -16.79 9.59 -29.49
N VAL A 63 -16.06 8.51 -29.77
CA VAL A 63 -14.68 8.34 -29.28
C VAL A 63 -13.77 9.47 -29.75
N THR A 64 -13.91 9.95 -31.00
CA THR A 64 -13.12 11.08 -31.50
C THR A 64 -13.48 12.36 -30.75
N LYS A 65 -14.76 12.68 -30.58
CA LYS A 65 -15.22 13.85 -29.82
C LYS A 65 -14.69 13.81 -28.36
N ALA A 66 -14.81 12.65 -27.71
CA ALA A 66 -14.33 12.46 -26.33
C ALA A 66 -12.82 12.68 -26.22
N ARG A 67 -12.03 12.20 -27.18
CA ARG A 67 -10.58 12.44 -27.22
C ARG A 67 -10.25 13.93 -27.34
N ASP A 68 -10.91 14.61 -28.29
CA ASP A 68 -10.72 16.04 -28.52
C ASP A 68 -11.06 16.84 -27.25
N TYR A 69 -12.17 16.49 -26.59
CA TYR A 69 -12.54 17.10 -25.32
C TYR A 69 -11.50 16.85 -24.23
N LEU A 70 -11.09 15.60 -23.99
CA LEU A 70 -10.10 15.25 -22.97
C LEU A 70 -8.74 15.93 -23.20
N HIS A 71 -8.33 16.09 -24.46
CA HIS A 71 -7.14 16.86 -24.81
C HIS A 71 -7.32 18.34 -24.47
N SER A 72 -8.47 18.93 -24.78
CA SER A 72 -8.76 20.34 -24.52
C SER A 72 -8.70 20.72 -23.05
N VAL A 73 -9.01 19.77 -22.15
CA VAL A 73 -8.99 19.95 -20.70
C VAL A 73 -7.76 19.34 -20.00
N ASN A 74 -6.74 18.90 -20.78
CA ASN A 74 -5.48 18.30 -20.28
C ASN A 74 -5.68 17.06 -19.37
N LEU A 75 -6.70 16.26 -19.62
CA LEU A 75 -6.97 15.03 -18.86
C LEU A 75 -6.57 13.77 -19.61
N TYR A 76 -6.28 13.85 -20.92
CA TYR A 76 -5.92 12.68 -21.73
C TYR A 76 -4.67 11.98 -21.17
N GLY A 77 -4.76 10.65 -21.03
CA GLY A 77 -3.76 9.82 -20.35
C GLY A 77 -4.22 9.37 -18.97
N SER A 78 -4.64 10.28 -18.10
CA SER A 78 -5.27 9.95 -16.83
C SER A 78 -6.72 9.51 -16.97
N VAL A 79 -7.38 10.08 -17.98
CA VAL A 79 -8.65 9.64 -18.54
C VAL A 79 -8.39 9.32 -20.00
N SER A 80 -8.81 8.18 -20.47
CA SER A 80 -8.65 7.76 -21.86
C SER A 80 -9.97 7.19 -22.39
N VAL A 81 -10.11 7.14 -23.70
CA VAL A 81 -11.32 6.61 -24.35
C VAL A 81 -10.94 5.74 -25.54
N ALA A 82 -11.67 4.66 -25.74
CA ALA A 82 -11.47 3.75 -26.86
C ALA A 82 -12.78 3.25 -27.44
N GLN A 83 -12.74 2.92 -28.73
CA GLN A 83 -13.82 2.18 -29.37
C GLN A 83 -13.72 0.70 -29.00
N TYR A 84 -14.87 0.04 -28.80
CA TYR A 84 -14.98 -1.39 -28.58
C TYR A 84 -16.14 -2.00 -29.39
N ASP A 85 -16.24 -3.32 -29.42
CA ASP A 85 -17.22 -4.04 -30.22
C ASP A 85 -18.63 -4.11 -29.62
N GLY A 86 -18.83 -3.55 -28.43
CA GLY A 86 -20.10 -3.56 -27.70
C GLY A 86 -20.40 -4.89 -27.00
N ARG A 87 -19.48 -5.87 -27.01
CA ARG A 87 -19.67 -7.20 -26.43
C ARG A 87 -18.54 -7.62 -25.50
N HIS A 88 -17.29 -7.42 -25.92
CA HIS A 88 -16.10 -7.85 -25.18
C HIS A 88 -15.42 -6.65 -24.56
N LEU A 89 -15.13 -6.73 -23.29
CA LEU A 89 -14.39 -5.68 -22.57
C LEU A 89 -12.88 -5.92 -22.75
N PRO A 90 -12.10 -4.93 -23.21
CA PRO A 90 -10.69 -5.11 -23.56
C PRO A 90 -9.76 -5.17 -22.33
N TYR A 91 -10.15 -5.92 -21.32
CA TYR A 91 -9.39 -6.08 -20.08
C TYR A 91 -9.18 -7.55 -19.75
N GLY A 92 -8.06 -7.82 -19.05
CA GLY A 92 -7.86 -9.11 -18.38
C GLY A 92 -8.87 -9.34 -17.27
N ASP A 93 -8.85 -10.54 -16.70
CA ASP A 93 -9.69 -10.89 -15.55
C ASP A 93 -9.27 -10.09 -14.32
N ASN A 94 -10.25 -9.64 -13.53
CA ASN A 94 -10.01 -8.99 -12.23
C ASN A 94 -9.16 -7.70 -12.32
N VAL A 95 -9.34 -6.84 -13.31
CA VAL A 95 -8.55 -5.60 -13.49
C VAL A 95 -9.33 -4.34 -13.14
N VAL A 96 -10.66 -4.35 -13.30
CA VAL A 96 -11.52 -3.17 -13.20
C VAL A 96 -12.14 -3.08 -11.82
N ASN A 97 -12.02 -1.93 -11.15
CA ASN A 97 -12.61 -1.72 -9.83
C ASN A 97 -14.07 -1.25 -9.90
N LEU A 98 -14.42 -0.50 -10.93
CA LEU A 98 -15.77 0.02 -11.10
C LEU A 98 -16.16 0.07 -12.57
N ILE A 99 -17.34 -0.46 -12.89
CA ILE A 99 -18.00 -0.28 -14.18
C ILE A 99 -19.21 0.60 -13.97
N ILE A 100 -19.34 1.64 -14.81
CA ILE A 100 -20.49 2.56 -14.81
C ILE A 100 -21.12 2.54 -16.20
N ALA A 101 -22.42 2.41 -16.27
CA ALA A 101 -23.19 2.51 -17.51
C ALA A 101 -24.68 2.74 -17.23
N GLU A 102 -25.38 3.37 -18.14
CA GLU A 102 -26.85 3.36 -18.12
C GLU A 102 -27.39 1.95 -18.40
N THR A 103 -26.76 1.25 -19.31
CA THR A 103 -27.12 -0.13 -19.67
C THR A 103 -25.87 -0.89 -20.13
N LEU A 104 -25.86 -2.21 -19.95
CA LEU A 104 -24.79 -3.05 -20.48
C LEU A 104 -24.89 -3.25 -22.01
N GLY A 105 -26.02 -2.88 -22.64
CA GLY A 105 -26.23 -3.12 -24.06
C GLY A 105 -26.07 -4.59 -24.40
N ASN A 106 -25.14 -4.91 -25.32
CA ASN A 106 -24.84 -6.28 -25.70
C ASN A 106 -23.69 -6.93 -24.90
N VAL A 107 -23.12 -6.24 -23.90
CA VAL A 107 -22.09 -6.81 -23.02
C VAL A 107 -22.75 -7.81 -22.07
N PRO A 108 -22.35 -9.09 -22.09
CA PRO A 108 -22.89 -10.08 -21.16
C PRO A 108 -22.56 -9.71 -19.71
N ALA A 109 -23.49 -9.91 -18.78
CA ALA A 109 -23.22 -9.67 -17.35
C ALA A 109 -22.03 -10.50 -16.85
N GLN A 110 -21.82 -11.69 -17.37
CA GLN A 110 -20.65 -12.52 -17.05
C GLN A 110 -19.34 -11.87 -17.49
N GLU A 111 -19.33 -11.18 -18.63
CA GLU A 111 -18.15 -10.45 -19.12
C GLU A 111 -17.82 -9.26 -18.20
N ALA A 112 -18.84 -8.49 -17.79
CA ALA A 112 -18.66 -7.44 -16.78
C ALA A 112 -18.12 -7.99 -15.48
N MET A 113 -18.65 -9.11 -14.99
CA MET A 113 -18.16 -9.76 -13.77
C MET A 113 -16.75 -10.37 -13.94
N ARG A 114 -16.36 -10.82 -15.14
CA ARG A 114 -15.01 -11.32 -15.41
C ARG A 114 -13.96 -10.26 -15.17
N VAL A 115 -14.17 -9.06 -15.74
CA VAL A 115 -13.17 -7.99 -15.65
C VAL A 115 -13.15 -7.27 -14.32
N LEU A 116 -14.23 -7.32 -13.53
CA LEU A 116 -14.24 -6.72 -12.18
C LEU A 116 -13.25 -7.40 -11.26
N THR A 117 -12.54 -6.62 -10.46
CA THR A 117 -11.75 -7.13 -9.32
C THR A 117 -12.68 -7.77 -8.28
N PRO A 118 -12.22 -8.72 -7.48
CA PRO A 118 -12.92 -9.07 -6.23
C PRO A 118 -13.20 -7.82 -5.41
N LEU A 119 -14.41 -7.70 -4.84
CA LEU A 119 -14.96 -6.52 -4.17
C LEU A 119 -15.17 -5.29 -5.09
N GLY A 120 -14.83 -5.38 -6.37
CA GLY A 120 -15.16 -4.36 -7.36
C GLY A 120 -16.67 -4.26 -7.59
N ALA A 121 -17.12 -3.11 -8.06
CA ALA A 121 -18.53 -2.83 -8.24
C ALA A 121 -18.90 -2.53 -9.71
N MET A 122 -20.13 -2.77 -10.08
CA MET A 122 -20.75 -2.16 -11.26
C MET A 122 -22.02 -1.42 -10.86
N ILE A 123 -22.24 -0.25 -11.45
CA ILE A 123 -23.45 0.56 -11.32
C ILE A 123 -24.06 0.67 -12.70
N ILE A 124 -25.18 -0.01 -12.92
CA ILE A 124 -25.88 -0.06 -14.20
C ILE A 124 -27.30 0.47 -14.00
N GLY A 125 -27.65 1.58 -14.69
CA GLY A 125 -28.93 2.23 -14.51
C GLY A 125 -29.20 2.57 -13.04
N GLY A 126 -28.20 3.04 -12.32
CA GLY A 126 -28.27 3.35 -10.89
C GLY A 126 -28.27 2.14 -9.94
N LYS A 127 -28.32 0.90 -10.46
CA LYS A 127 -28.31 -0.30 -9.61
C LYS A 127 -26.89 -0.81 -9.38
N LYS A 128 -26.47 -0.90 -8.11
CA LYS A 128 -25.16 -1.44 -7.70
C LYS A 128 -25.17 -2.97 -7.61
N THR A 129 -24.13 -3.59 -8.15
CA THR A 129 -23.77 -5.00 -7.92
C THR A 129 -22.29 -5.07 -7.58
N VAL A 130 -21.91 -5.90 -6.62
CA VAL A 130 -20.52 -6.07 -6.17
C VAL A 130 -20.08 -7.49 -6.48
N LYS A 131 -18.86 -7.65 -7.02
CA LYS A 131 -18.26 -8.97 -7.21
C LYS A 131 -17.84 -9.53 -5.86
N PRO A 132 -18.26 -10.75 -5.49
CA PRO A 132 -17.90 -11.33 -4.21
C PRO A 132 -16.39 -11.62 -4.14
N TRP A 133 -15.86 -11.66 -2.92
CA TRP A 133 -14.53 -12.19 -2.67
C TRP A 133 -14.54 -13.71 -2.91
N PRO A 134 -13.59 -14.26 -3.70
CA PRO A 134 -13.52 -15.69 -3.93
C PRO A 134 -13.03 -16.43 -2.68
N ASP A 135 -13.52 -17.65 -2.46
CA ASP A 135 -13.14 -18.51 -1.32
C ASP A 135 -11.83 -19.29 -1.54
N ASN A 136 -11.24 -19.16 -2.72
CA ASN A 136 -10.06 -19.88 -3.16
C ASN A 136 -8.81 -19.01 -3.29
N ILE A 137 -8.87 -17.74 -2.86
CA ILE A 137 -7.72 -16.84 -2.69
C ILE A 137 -7.61 -16.42 -1.22
N ASP A 138 -6.42 -16.07 -0.78
CA ASP A 138 -6.14 -15.67 0.60
C ASP A 138 -5.40 -14.33 0.62
N ASP A 139 -5.51 -13.62 1.73
CA ASP A 139 -4.72 -12.44 2.03
C ASP A 139 -3.41 -12.82 2.76
N TRP A 140 -2.44 -11.91 2.75
CA TRP A 140 -1.22 -12.00 3.54
C TRP A 140 -1.15 -10.83 4.52
N PRO A 141 -1.96 -10.85 5.60
CA PRO A 141 -2.30 -9.66 6.38
C PRO A 141 -1.19 -9.13 7.29
N GLN A 142 -0.13 -9.91 7.52
CA GLN A 142 1.01 -9.51 8.35
C GLN A 142 2.25 -10.34 7.99
N TYR A 143 3.39 -9.99 8.56
CA TYR A 143 4.61 -10.74 8.36
C TYR A 143 4.41 -12.23 8.68
N LEU A 144 4.87 -13.10 7.79
CA LEU A 144 4.65 -14.55 7.88
C LEU A 144 3.15 -14.97 7.91
N ASN A 145 2.28 -14.19 7.30
CA ASN A 145 0.84 -14.45 7.10
C ASN A 145 0.02 -14.38 8.40
N LYS A 146 0.39 -15.14 9.44
CA LYS A 146 -0.38 -15.26 10.69
C LYS A 146 0.43 -14.83 11.89
N ALA A 147 -0.26 -14.44 12.96
CA ALA A 147 0.35 -14.04 14.20
C ALA A 147 1.14 -15.17 14.89
N ASP A 148 0.87 -16.44 14.56
CA ASP A 148 1.64 -17.61 15.01
C ASP A 148 2.89 -17.89 14.16
N ASN A 149 3.25 -16.95 13.26
CA ASN A 149 4.38 -17.07 12.34
C ASN A 149 4.29 -18.26 11.37
N ASN A 150 3.09 -18.79 11.14
CA ASN A 150 2.89 -19.82 10.14
C ASN A 150 2.73 -19.20 8.75
N ALA A 151 3.80 -19.18 7.97
CA ALA A 151 3.88 -18.57 6.65
C ALA A 151 3.19 -19.41 5.56
N VAL A 152 1.97 -19.87 5.82
CA VAL A 152 1.20 -20.69 4.88
C VAL A 152 -0.15 -20.03 4.59
N ALA A 153 -0.33 -19.59 3.34
CA ALA A 153 -1.62 -19.13 2.84
C ALA A 153 -2.59 -20.29 2.63
N LYS A 154 -3.88 -19.97 2.64
CA LYS A 154 -4.95 -20.92 2.27
C LYS A 154 -5.33 -20.83 0.80
N ASP A 155 -4.58 -20.07 0.02
CA ASP A 155 -4.78 -19.87 -1.40
C ASP A 155 -4.73 -21.21 -2.15
N LYS A 156 -5.70 -21.42 -3.05
CA LYS A 156 -5.83 -22.64 -3.86
C LYS A 156 -5.54 -22.39 -5.34
N LEU A 157 -5.39 -21.10 -5.73
CA LEU A 157 -5.11 -20.69 -7.11
C LEU A 157 -3.64 -20.42 -7.35
N ALA A 158 -2.85 -20.16 -6.30
CA ALA A 158 -1.44 -19.89 -6.43
C ALA A 158 -0.71 -21.06 -7.06
N GLY A 159 0.10 -20.77 -8.06
CA GLY A 159 0.90 -21.73 -8.81
C GLY A 159 2.03 -21.02 -9.53
N PRO A 160 2.84 -21.73 -10.33
CA PRO A 160 3.87 -21.09 -11.13
C PRO A 160 3.25 -19.99 -12.03
N PRO A 161 3.74 -18.75 -11.96
CA PRO A 161 3.18 -17.66 -12.75
C PRO A 161 3.38 -17.92 -14.24
N ARG A 162 2.33 -17.72 -15.01
CA ARG A 162 2.36 -17.85 -16.49
C ARG A 162 2.44 -16.50 -17.18
N LEU A 163 1.85 -15.45 -16.56
CA LEU A 163 1.73 -14.11 -17.09
C LEU A 163 1.95 -13.11 -15.96
N ILE A 164 2.48 -11.94 -16.32
CA ILE A 164 2.52 -10.76 -15.43
C ILE A 164 1.25 -9.96 -15.69
N GLN A 165 0.44 -9.76 -14.68
CA GLN A 165 -0.80 -8.99 -14.79
C GLN A 165 -0.54 -7.49 -14.74
N TRP A 166 0.37 -7.04 -13.89
CA TRP A 166 0.77 -5.65 -13.79
C TRP A 166 2.21 -5.52 -13.26
N VAL A 167 2.82 -4.39 -13.55
CA VAL A 167 4.13 -3.96 -13.03
C VAL A 167 4.00 -2.52 -12.60
N ASN A 168 4.59 -2.17 -11.45
CA ASN A 168 4.62 -0.81 -10.93
C ASN A 168 5.94 -0.53 -10.21
N ASP A 169 6.20 0.72 -9.85
CA ASP A 169 7.35 1.12 -9.05
C ASP A 169 7.35 0.44 -7.66
N PRO A 170 8.52 0.19 -7.11
CA PRO A 170 9.85 0.40 -7.68
C PRO A 170 10.24 -0.75 -8.63
N VAL A 171 10.49 -0.43 -9.91
CA VAL A 171 10.89 -1.42 -10.93
C VAL A 171 12.32 -1.91 -10.71
N TRP A 172 13.17 -1.07 -10.11
CA TRP A 172 14.58 -1.35 -9.91
C TRP A 172 14.97 -1.25 -8.43
N CYS A 173 15.79 -2.17 -7.98
CA CYS A 173 16.43 -2.09 -6.69
C CYS A 173 17.56 -1.06 -6.74
N ARG A 174 17.56 -0.09 -5.83
CA ARG A 174 18.64 0.90 -5.71
C ARG A 174 19.99 0.27 -5.38
N SER A 175 19.95 -0.74 -4.52
CA SER A 175 21.13 -1.47 -4.11
C SER A 175 20.75 -2.88 -3.71
N HIS A 176 21.45 -3.87 -4.26
CA HIS A 176 21.29 -5.26 -3.83
C HIS A 176 22.15 -5.57 -2.57
N MET A 177 23.01 -4.67 -2.19
CA MET A 177 23.96 -4.87 -1.07
C MET A 177 23.52 -4.20 0.22
N GLY A 178 22.76 -3.12 0.14
CA GLY A 178 22.43 -2.30 1.28
C GLY A 178 21.00 -2.53 1.78
N ILE A 179 20.05 -2.05 1.04
CA ILE A 179 18.66 -1.94 1.49
C ILE A 179 17.76 -2.48 0.41
N PRO A 180 16.88 -3.44 0.68
CA PRO A 180 15.85 -3.79 -0.27
C PRO A 180 14.96 -2.57 -0.52
N THR A 181 14.70 -2.30 -1.79
CA THR A 181 13.82 -1.21 -2.17
C THR A 181 12.40 -1.41 -1.64
N VAL A 182 11.95 -2.66 -1.50
CA VAL A 182 10.72 -3.03 -0.79
C VAL A 182 11.11 -3.70 0.53
N ALA A 183 10.82 -3.03 1.64
CA ALA A 183 11.22 -3.46 2.98
C ALA A 183 10.18 -4.35 3.67
N SER A 184 8.92 -4.19 3.34
CA SER A 184 7.80 -4.95 3.91
C SER A 184 6.65 -5.00 2.91
N LEU A 185 5.89 -6.09 2.95
CA LEU A 185 4.74 -6.30 2.08
C LEU A 185 3.66 -7.08 2.84
N VAL A 186 2.44 -6.56 2.84
CA VAL A 186 1.24 -7.23 3.37
C VAL A 186 0.04 -6.97 2.47
N SER A 187 -0.96 -7.83 2.50
CA SER A 187 -2.20 -7.65 1.74
C SER A 187 -3.43 -7.84 2.60
N GLY A 188 -4.51 -7.17 2.24
CA GLY A 188 -5.81 -7.32 2.87
C GLY A 188 -6.92 -6.64 2.09
N SER A 189 -8.05 -7.31 1.96
CA SER A 189 -9.26 -6.78 1.31
C SER A 189 -9.00 -6.22 -0.09
N GLY A 190 -8.22 -6.94 -0.91
CA GLY A 190 -7.89 -6.55 -2.29
C GLY A 190 -6.88 -5.41 -2.42
N ARG A 191 -6.18 -5.07 -1.35
CA ARG A 191 -5.13 -4.04 -1.33
C ARG A 191 -3.79 -4.64 -0.96
N LEU A 192 -2.75 -4.09 -1.53
CA LEU A 192 -1.36 -4.41 -1.24
C LEU A 192 -0.70 -3.21 -0.57
N PHE A 193 -0.08 -3.43 0.59
CA PHE A 193 0.63 -2.40 1.33
C PHE A 193 2.11 -2.75 1.38
N SER A 194 2.94 -1.82 0.97
CA SER A 194 4.39 -1.99 0.97
C SER A 194 5.08 -0.83 1.68
N ILE A 195 6.23 -1.12 2.27
CA ILE A 195 7.19 -0.10 2.69
C ILE A 195 8.26 -0.06 1.61
N GLU A 196 8.41 1.09 0.95
CA GLU A 196 9.26 1.26 -0.23
C GLU A 196 10.22 2.42 -0.06
N ASP A 197 11.42 2.26 -0.62
CA ASP A 197 12.36 3.37 -0.80
C ASP A 197 12.06 4.08 -2.12
N ALA A 198 11.57 5.31 -2.04
CA ALA A 198 11.22 6.18 -3.16
C ALA A 198 12.36 7.14 -3.56
N ALA A 199 13.56 6.97 -3.05
CA ALA A 199 14.70 7.77 -3.48
C ALA A 199 15.12 7.39 -4.91
N PRO A 200 15.79 8.30 -5.65
CA PRO A 200 16.21 8.04 -7.02
C PRO A 200 17.03 6.74 -7.15
N PRO A 201 16.68 5.86 -8.10
CA PRO A 201 17.30 4.54 -8.23
C PRO A 201 18.73 4.57 -8.77
N ASP A 202 19.13 5.63 -9.44
CA ASP A 202 20.40 5.80 -10.10
C ASP A 202 21.57 6.13 -9.16
N ASN A 203 21.28 6.50 -7.92
CA ASN A 203 22.31 6.80 -6.94
C ASN A 203 22.03 6.13 -5.58
N PRO A 204 22.69 4.99 -5.29
CA PRO A 204 22.53 4.27 -4.03
C PRO A 204 23.10 5.00 -2.80
N PHE A 205 23.90 6.04 -2.99
CA PHE A 205 24.48 6.85 -1.90
C PHE A 205 23.58 7.98 -1.41
N LEU A 206 22.53 8.32 -2.15
CA LEU A 206 21.53 9.25 -1.64
C LEU A 206 20.78 8.64 -0.47
N PRO A 207 20.38 9.46 0.52
CA PRO A 207 19.52 9.00 1.61
C PRO A 207 18.28 8.27 1.08
N ALA A 208 17.90 7.20 1.74
CA ALA A 208 16.65 6.51 1.45
C ALA A 208 15.44 7.41 1.77
N ALA A 209 14.38 7.30 1.00
CA ALA A 209 13.14 8.06 1.18
C ALA A 209 11.97 7.09 1.34
N PHE A 210 11.89 6.43 2.50
CA PHE A 210 10.86 5.43 2.75
C PHE A 210 9.45 6.01 2.81
N ARG A 211 8.53 5.29 2.21
CA ARG A 211 7.09 5.55 2.26
C ARG A 211 6.31 4.25 2.44
N ILE A 212 5.14 4.32 3.04
CA ILE A 212 4.12 3.28 2.93
C ILE A 212 3.30 3.59 1.69
N VAL A 213 3.09 2.58 0.86
CA VAL A 213 2.28 2.68 -0.36
C VAL A 213 1.17 1.66 -0.31
N ALA A 214 -0.05 2.09 -0.57
CA ALA A 214 -1.18 1.22 -0.81
C ALA A 214 -1.48 1.15 -2.31
N ARG A 215 -1.62 -0.06 -2.83
CA ARG A 215 -2.02 -0.33 -4.21
C ARG A 215 -3.23 -1.24 -4.24
N ASP A 216 -4.00 -1.14 -5.31
CA ASP A 216 -4.92 -2.21 -5.67
C ASP A 216 -4.11 -3.48 -5.97
N ALA A 217 -4.47 -4.61 -5.36
CA ALA A 217 -3.72 -5.85 -5.47
C ALA A 217 -3.84 -6.50 -6.86
N PHE A 218 -4.90 -6.18 -7.61
CA PHE A 218 -5.23 -6.81 -8.88
C PHE A 218 -4.74 -6.05 -10.10
N ASN A 219 -4.60 -4.71 -10.00
CA ASN A 219 -4.14 -3.89 -11.14
C ASN A 219 -2.94 -3.00 -10.82
N GLY A 220 -2.46 -3.00 -9.58
CA GLY A 220 -1.27 -2.26 -9.15
C GLY A 220 -1.46 -0.74 -9.04
N LYS A 221 -2.66 -0.20 -9.26
CA LYS A 221 -2.88 1.25 -9.17
C LYS A 221 -2.58 1.75 -7.75
N GLU A 222 -1.72 2.77 -7.63
CA GLU A 222 -1.48 3.43 -6.36
C GLU A 222 -2.75 4.13 -5.89
N LEU A 223 -3.21 3.76 -4.69
CA LEU A 223 -4.38 4.33 -4.04
C LEU A 223 -3.98 5.52 -3.18
N TRP A 224 -2.93 5.35 -2.40
CA TRP A 224 -2.32 6.40 -1.60
C TRP A 224 -0.90 6.04 -1.22
N SER A 225 -0.11 7.06 -0.82
CA SER A 225 1.20 6.87 -0.21
C SER A 225 1.46 7.87 0.90
N ARG A 226 2.27 7.48 1.89
CA ARG A 226 2.67 8.33 3.01
C ARG A 226 4.12 8.11 3.37
N LYS A 227 4.85 9.22 3.53
CA LYS A 227 6.25 9.21 3.94
C LYS A 227 6.40 8.62 5.35
N ILE A 228 7.43 7.80 5.52
CA ILE A 228 7.92 7.35 6.82
C ILE A 228 9.12 8.22 7.17
N THR A 229 9.10 8.83 8.34
CA THR A 229 10.20 9.70 8.78
C THR A 229 11.26 8.93 9.55
N ARG A 230 12.53 9.35 9.42
CA ARG A 230 13.69 8.86 10.19
C ARG A 230 14.14 7.42 9.91
N TRP A 231 13.55 6.74 8.92
CA TRP A 231 13.97 5.38 8.54
C TRP A 231 15.26 5.38 7.71
N GLU A 232 15.48 6.40 6.93
CA GLU A 232 16.63 6.55 6.06
C GLU A 232 17.97 6.48 6.80
N SER A 233 18.01 6.92 8.07
CA SER A 233 19.22 6.88 8.90
C SER A 233 19.60 5.48 9.37
N VAL A 234 18.62 4.58 9.45
CA VAL A 234 18.82 3.21 9.96
C VAL A 234 19.28 2.28 8.87
N THR A 235 18.72 2.44 7.67
CA THR A 235 18.77 1.44 6.62
C THR A 235 19.98 1.60 5.73
N MET A 236 20.56 2.79 5.70
CA MET A 236 21.67 3.09 4.78
C MET A 236 22.95 2.30 5.07
N TYR A 237 23.13 1.82 6.29
CA TYR A 237 24.37 1.22 6.75
C TYR A 237 24.26 -0.23 7.21
N ILE A 238 23.10 -0.83 7.09
CA ILE A 238 22.86 -2.23 7.52
C ILE A 238 22.65 -3.09 6.29
N LYS A 239 23.59 -4.00 6.02
CA LYS A 239 23.55 -4.92 4.89
C LYS A 239 22.33 -5.85 4.91
N CYS A 240 21.89 -6.22 6.10
CA CYS A 240 20.65 -6.96 6.31
C CYS A 240 19.75 -6.06 7.14
N GLN A 241 18.56 -5.78 6.65
CA GLN A 241 17.59 -4.96 7.38
C GLN A 241 17.37 -5.49 8.80
N PRO A 242 17.14 -4.61 9.77
CA PRO A 242 16.60 -5.05 11.05
C PRO A 242 15.31 -5.85 10.80
N VAL A 243 15.23 -7.03 11.36
CA VAL A 243 14.10 -7.97 11.19
C VAL A 243 12.75 -7.30 11.53
N GLN A 244 12.78 -6.33 12.44
CA GLN A 244 11.60 -5.58 12.85
C GLN A 244 10.98 -4.73 11.74
N GLN A 245 11.75 -4.27 10.75
CA GLN A 245 11.18 -3.44 9.67
C GLN A 245 10.09 -4.18 8.91
N GLN A 246 10.29 -5.46 8.67
CA GLN A 246 9.32 -6.31 7.97
C GLN A 246 8.06 -6.56 8.81
N ARG A 247 8.13 -6.40 10.12
CA ARG A 247 7.06 -6.70 11.07
C ARG A 247 6.28 -5.46 11.54
N ARG A 248 6.44 -4.33 10.87
CA ARG A 248 5.81 -3.07 11.28
C ARG A 248 4.48 -2.78 10.64
N MET A 249 3.89 -3.76 9.97
CA MET A 249 2.57 -3.64 9.37
C MET A 249 1.73 -4.89 9.64
N ALA A 250 0.46 -4.66 9.95
CA ALA A 250 -0.59 -5.68 9.96
C ALA A 250 -1.90 -5.09 9.44
N VAL A 251 -2.66 -5.87 8.69
CA VAL A 251 -3.96 -5.48 8.14
C VAL A 251 -5.05 -6.31 8.82
N ALA A 252 -6.14 -5.66 9.20
CA ALA A 252 -7.33 -6.34 9.70
C ALA A 252 -8.58 -5.67 9.12
N GLY A 253 -9.25 -6.33 8.19
CA GLY A 253 -10.35 -5.75 7.43
C GLY A 253 -9.91 -4.48 6.69
N ASP A 254 -10.61 -3.38 6.92
CA ASP A 254 -10.30 -2.09 6.29
C ASP A 254 -9.37 -1.20 7.15
N THR A 255 -8.57 -1.80 8.02
CA THR A 255 -7.61 -1.07 8.86
C THR A 255 -6.20 -1.60 8.68
N LEU A 256 -5.26 -0.70 8.33
CA LEU A 256 -3.83 -0.94 8.36
C LEU A 256 -3.27 -0.44 9.70
N TYR A 257 -2.58 -1.29 10.45
CA TYR A 257 -1.80 -0.92 11.62
C TYR A 257 -0.33 -0.81 11.23
N CYS A 258 0.28 0.36 11.44
CA CYS A 258 1.65 0.62 11.02
C CYS A 258 2.30 1.73 11.83
N THR A 259 3.61 1.92 11.66
CA THR A 259 4.35 3.06 12.21
C THR A 259 4.82 3.98 11.10
N PHE A 260 4.69 5.30 11.29
CA PHE A 260 5.18 6.32 10.35
C PHE A 260 6.53 6.93 10.73
N GLU A 261 7.11 6.43 11.79
CA GLU A 261 8.44 6.81 12.26
C GLU A 261 9.17 5.58 12.78
N LEU A 262 10.51 5.61 12.76
CA LEU A 262 11.30 4.49 13.27
C LEU A 262 10.98 4.18 14.72
N GLU A 263 10.86 5.22 15.55
CA GLU A 263 10.58 5.14 16.98
C GLU A 263 9.17 5.61 17.33
N GLY A 264 8.30 5.66 16.30
CA GLY A 264 6.93 6.12 16.46
C GLY A 264 6.01 5.11 17.11
N PRO A 265 4.86 5.59 17.57
CA PRO A 265 3.77 4.74 18.03
C PRO A 265 3.10 4.05 16.85
N VAL A 266 2.40 2.95 17.12
CA VAL A 266 1.52 2.36 16.11
C VAL A 266 0.32 3.28 15.84
N SER A 267 -0.08 3.31 14.58
CA SER A 267 -1.28 4.01 14.11
C SER A 267 -2.23 3.04 13.44
N ALA A 268 -3.53 3.22 13.66
CA ALA A 268 -4.57 2.64 12.83
C ALA A 268 -4.88 3.59 11.69
N VAL A 269 -4.88 3.08 10.48
CA VAL A 269 -5.02 3.83 9.24
C VAL A 269 -6.16 3.22 8.43
N ASP A 270 -7.04 4.04 7.90
CA ASP A 270 -8.01 3.59 6.91
C ASP A 270 -7.29 3.03 5.69
N ALA A 271 -7.51 1.76 5.42
CA ALA A 271 -6.79 1.02 4.40
C ALA A 271 -7.04 1.54 2.97
N ALA A 272 -8.21 2.14 2.75
CA ALA A 272 -8.62 2.65 1.45
C ALA A 272 -8.06 4.04 1.14
N SER A 273 -7.98 4.91 2.15
CA SER A 273 -7.62 6.34 1.95
C SER A 273 -6.28 6.75 2.55
N GLY A 274 -5.67 5.92 3.40
CA GLY A 274 -4.46 6.28 4.14
C GLY A 274 -4.68 7.29 5.26
N LYS A 275 -5.94 7.62 5.59
CA LYS A 275 -6.29 8.53 6.70
C LYS A 275 -5.99 7.86 8.04
N VAL A 276 -5.26 8.57 8.92
CA VAL A 276 -5.07 8.10 10.30
C VAL A 276 -6.39 8.16 11.05
N LEU A 277 -6.84 7.01 11.50
CA LEU A 277 -8.05 6.86 12.32
C LEU A 277 -7.72 7.04 13.80
N LYS A 278 -6.55 6.52 14.21
CA LYS A 278 -6.11 6.56 15.61
C LYS A 278 -4.60 6.42 15.71
N VAL A 279 -4.02 7.09 16.68
CA VAL A 279 -2.65 6.86 17.17
C VAL A 279 -2.76 6.23 18.56
N PHE A 280 -2.03 5.14 18.80
CA PHE A 280 -2.04 4.44 20.08
C PHE A 280 -0.99 5.07 21.00
N ALA A 281 -1.44 5.91 21.90
CA ALA A 281 -0.55 6.55 22.87
C ALA A 281 0.18 5.51 23.74
N GLY A 282 1.43 5.78 24.10
CA GLY A 282 2.22 4.88 24.98
C GLY A 282 2.79 3.65 24.27
N THR A 283 2.66 3.55 22.94
CA THR A 283 3.23 2.43 22.17
C THR A 283 4.51 2.81 21.41
N SER A 284 5.18 3.88 21.80
CA SER A 284 6.45 4.32 21.21
C SER A 284 7.62 3.85 22.10
N PRO A 285 8.69 3.29 21.50
CA PRO A 285 8.84 2.90 20.10
C PRO A 285 8.25 1.51 19.81
N THR A 286 7.37 1.40 18.82
CA THR A 286 6.85 0.11 18.37
C THR A 286 7.86 -0.57 17.46
N GLN A 287 8.23 -1.81 17.77
CA GLN A 287 9.17 -2.62 17.00
C GLN A 287 8.48 -3.68 16.13
N GLU A 288 7.42 -4.29 16.65
CA GLU A 288 6.65 -5.31 15.95
C GLU A 288 5.15 -5.07 16.12
N VAL A 289 4.39 -5.40 15.09
CA VAL A 289 2.94 -5.32 15.06
C VAL A 289 2.40 -6.68 14.64
N ALA A 290 1.54 -7.26 15.46
CA ALA A 290 0.79 -8.47 15.14
C ALA A 290 -0.69 -8.26 15.48
N TYR A 291 -1.57 -8.85 14.70
CA TYR A 291 -3.01 -8.81 14.94
C TYR A 291 -3.56 -10.24 14.99
N ASP A 292 -4.27 -10.57 16.04
CA ASP A 292 -4.94 -11.86 16.19
C ASP A 292 -6.26 -11.70 16.94
N GLN A 293 -7.33 -12.29 16.43
CA GLN A 293 -8.65 -12.41 17.06
C GLN A 293 -9.18 -11.11 17.71
N GLY A 294 -9.04 -9.99 17.02
CA GLY A 294 -9.54 -8.71 17.52
C GLY A 294 -8.64 -8.02 18.54
N ILE A 295 -7.39 -8.46 18.68
CA ILE A 295 -6.40 -7.87 19.58
C ILE A 295 -5.16 -7.47 18.78
N LEU A 296 -4.65 -6.27 19.06
CA LEU A 296 -3.41 -5.76 18.50
C LEU A 296 -2.28 -6.00 19.50
N PHE A 297 -1.33 -6.83 19.14
CA PHE A 297 -0.15 -7.15 19.93
C PHE A 297 1.04 -6.37 19.38
N LEU A 298 1.77 -5.73 20.27
CA LEU A 298 2.90 -4.87 19.92
C LEU A 298 4.11 -5.28 20.75
N ASN A 299 5.27 -5.36 20.11
CA ASN A 299 6.52 -5.24 20.82
C ASN A 299 6.88 -3.77 20.93
N VAL A 300 6.94 -3.24 22.13
CA VAL A 300 7.26 -1.84 22.42
C VAL A 300 8.54 -1.81 23.27
N GLY A 301 9.53 -1.09 22.81
CA GLY A 301 10.76 -0.95 23.58
C GLY A 301 12.02 -0.72 22.77
N ASP A 302 13.09 -0.59 23.48
CA ASP A 302 14.34 0.03 23.11
C ASP A 302 15.36 -1.00 22.65
N ARG A 303 15.05 -1.75 21.61
CA ARG A 303 16.04 -2.70 21.08
C ARG A 303 17.13 -2.02 20.27
N PHE A 304 16.75 -1.03 19.50
CA PHE A 304 17.66 -0.18 18.76
C PHE A 304 17.33 1.25 19.13
N SER A 305 18.10 1.84 20.05
CA SER A 305 17.87 3.27 20.34
C SER A 305 18.23 4.09 19.10
N SER A 306 17.54 5.22 18.93
CA SER A 306 17.88 6.25 17.97
C SER A 306 19.35 6.68 18.05
N ALA A 307 19.93 6.62 19.24
CA ALA A 307 21.35 6.94 19.44
C ALA A 307 22.31 6.02 18.68
N ALA A 308 21.97 4.75 18.48
CA ALA A 308 22.77 3.84 17.66
C ALA A 308 22.65 4.14 16.17
N TYR A 309 21.58 4.82 15.76
CA TYR A 309 21.25 5.14 14.39
C TYR A 309 21.26 6.65 14.09
N ASP A 310 21.81 7.44 15.00
CA ASP A 310 21.96 8.89 14.78
C ASP A 310 22.90 9.12 13.58
N ILE A 311 22.33 9.61 12.50
CA ILE A 311 23.05 9.87 11.25
C ILE A 311 24.20 10.87 11.46
N VAL A 312 24.09 11.77 12.44
CA VAL A 312 25.16 12.72 12.77
C VAL A 312 26.34 11.99 13.37
N LYS A 313 26.11 11.04 14.28
CA LYS A 313 27.18 10.18 14.82
C LYS A 313 27.78 9.30 13.74
N LEU A 314 26.97 8.80 12.80
CA LEU A 314 27.44 7.99 11.69
C LEU A 314 28.28 8.79 10.70
N LYS A 315 27.89 10.03 10.39
CA LYS A 315 28.65 10.94 9.52
C LYS A 315 30.00 11.34 10.10
N ASN A 316 30.12 11.40 11.40
CA ASN A 316 31.34 11.79 12.10
C ASN A 316 32.29 10.64 12.44
N ARG A 317 32.03 9.44 11.95
CA ARG A 317 32.92 8.29 12.18
C ARG A 317 34.09 8.27 11.24
N PRO A 318 35.28 7.81 11.71
CA PRO A 318 36.46 7.67 10.88
C PRO A 318 36.20 6.81 9.62
N PHE A 319 35.35 5.83 9.72
CA PHE A 319 34.92 4.97 8.62
C PHE A 319 34.19 5.74 7.49
N VAL A 320 33.31 6.68 7.83
CA VAL A 320 32.63 7.54 6.83
C VAL A 320 33.58 8.62 6.34
N GLN A 321 34.45 9.11 7.20
CA GLN A 321 35.42 10.15 6.90
C GLN A 321 36.62 9.63 6.09
N GLY A 322 37.00 8.36 6.28
CA GLY A 322 38.14 7.71 5.60
C GLY A 322 37.74 6.87 4.39
N ALA A 323 36.47 6.84 4.04
CA ALA A 323 36.03 6.13 2.83
C ALA A 323 36.64 6.83 1.62
N ASP A 324 37.56 6.17 0.95
CA ASP A 324 38.07 6.59 -0.34
C ASP A 324 36.90 6.71 -1.31
N PRO A 325 36.61 7.88 -1.86
CA PRO A 325 35.51 8.06 -2.80
C PRO A 325 35.63 7.18 -4.06
N SER A 326 36.84 6.70 -4.33
CA SER A 326 37.12 5.77 -5.44
C SER A 326 36.87 4.32 -5.09
N GLN A 327 36.74 3.98 -3.80
CA GLN A 327 36.44 2.64 -3.36
C GLN A 327 34.94 2.45 -3.31
N PRO A 328 34.40 1.41 -3.95
CA PRO A 328 32.99 1.10 -3.77
C PRO A 328 32.73 0.90 -2.28
N PHE A 329 31.60 1.40 -1.83
CA PHE A 329 31.03 1.32 -0.47
C PHE A 329 31.10 -0.10 0.19
N TYR A 330 31.61 -1.06 -0.51
CA TYR A 330 31.72 -2.48 -0.19
C TYR A 330 33.02 -2.90 0.52
N GLY A 331 33.88 -1.95 0.90
CA GLY A 331 35.09 -2.26 1.66
C GLY A 331 34.73 -2.91 3.00
N GLY A 332 35.44 -3.97 3.35
CA GLY A 332 35.18 -4.88 4.48
C GLY A 332 35.03 -4.28 5.87
N GLY A 333 35.25 -2.96 6.05
CA GLY A 333 35.05 -2.25 7.30
C GLY A 333 33.59 -2.04 7.70
N PHE A 334 32.64 -2.39 6.85
CA PHE A 334 31.21 -2.20 7.13
C PHE A 334 30.71 -3.06 8.28
N HIS A 335 31.27 -4.24 8.49
CA HIS A 335 30.88 -5.14 9.58
C HIS A 335 31.59 -4.82 10.89
N GLU A 336 32.83 -4.39 10.83
CA GLU A 336 33.65 -4.19 12.03
C GLU A 336 33.33 -2.91 12.78
N GLY A 337 32.89 -1.85 12.09
CA GLY A 337 32.57 -0.57 12.70
C GLY A 337 31.16 -0.46 13.32
N TYR A 338 30.23 -1.34 12.91
CA TYR A 338 28.79 -1.25 13.26
C TYR A 338 28.32 -2.31 14.25
N ALA A 339 28.83 -3.52 14.11
CA ALA A 339 28.43 -4.63 14.96
C ALA A 339 28.61 -4.36 16.46
N PRO A 340 29.72 -3.74 16.93
CA PRO A 340 29.92 -3.49 18.34
C PRO A 340 28.91 -2.49 18.94
N GLU A 341 28.53 -1.44 18.22
CA GLU A 341 27.65 -0.41 18.77
C GLU A 341 26.16 -0.76 18.71
N ILE A 342 25.75 -1.56 17.74
CA ILE A 342 24.41 -2.16 17.72
C ILE A 342 24.30 -3.19 18.85
N GLN A 343 25.40 -3.87 19.18
CA GLN A 343 25.48 -4.83 20.27
C GLN A 343 25.69 -4.20 21.65
N ASP A 344 26.12 -2.93 21.72
CA ASP A 344 26.56 -2.31 22.96
C ASP A 344 25.43 -1.82 23.89
N LYS A 345 24.17 -1.93 23.47
CA LYS A 345 23.08 -1.93 24.43
C LYS A 345 22.98 -3.31 25.07
N LYS A 346 23.75 -3.46 26.13
CA LYS A 346 23.90 -4.70 26.89
C LYS A 346 22.60 -5.30 27.46
N ASN A 347 21.47 -4.64 27.40
CA ASN A 347 20.17 -5.17 27.83
C ASN A 347 19.03 -4.27 27.29
N PRO A 348 18.62 -4.42 26.01
CA PRO A 348 17.45 -3.70 25.52
C PRO A 348 16.22 -4.15 26.31
N ILE A 349 15.46 -3.18 26.77
CA ILE A 349 14.22 -3.42 27.49
C ILE A 349 13.06 -3.30 26.51
N SER A 350 12.26 -4.33 26.44
CA SER A 350 11.04 -4.38 25.62
C SER A 350 9.86 -4.81 26.48
N ALA A 351 8.68 -4.53 26.02
CA ALA A 351 7.43 -5.06 26.58
C ALA A 351 6.51 -5.53 25.45
N ILE A 352 5.78 -6.59 25.69
CA ILE A 352 4.66 -6.95 24.83
C ILE A 352 3.41 -6.27 25.36
N VAL A 353 2.76 -5.50 24.52
CA VAL A 353 1.57 -4.72 24.84
C VAL A 353 0.41 -5.22 24.00
N ALA A 354 -0.71 -5.55 24.64
CA ALA A 354 -1.95 -5.87 23.95
C ALA A 354 -2.93 -4.71 24.05
N ASN A 355 -3.49 -4.32 22.91
CA ASN A 355 -4.42 -3.20 22.80
C ASN A 355 -5.73 -3.64 22.14
N ALA A 356 -6.84 -3.06 22.61
CA ALA A 356 -8.10 -3.12 21.92
C ALA A 356 -8.04 -2.21 20.67
N PRO A 357 -8.17 -2.75 19.43
CA PRO A 357 -7.91 -1.99 18.21
C PRO A 357 -8.88 -0.82 18.01
N THR A 358 -10.13 -0.97 18.40
CA THR A 358 -11.16 0.06 18.23
C THR A 358 -11.03 1.23 19.21
N THR A 359 -10.80 0.93 20.49
CA THR A 359 -10.70 1.94 21.55
C THR A 359 -9.28 2.46 21.73
N GLY A 360 -8.26 1.67 21.38
CA GLY A 360 -6.86 1.94 21.68
C GLY A 360 -6.50 1.65 23.15
N ARG A 361 -7.44 1.13 23.95
CA ARG A 361 -7.21 0.83 25.35
C ARG A 361 -6.20 -0.31 25.47
N GLN A 362 -5.16 -0.11 26.27
CA GLN A 362 -4.27 -1.18 26.66
C GLN A 362 -5.03 -2.21 27.49
N LEU A 363 -5.00 -3.45 27.07
CA LEU A 363 -5.64 -4.58 27.75
C LEU A 363 -4.72 -5.15 28.81
N TRP A 364 -3.46 -5.36 28.44
CA TRP A 364 -2.40 -5.79 29.32
C TRP A 364 -1.02 -5.45 28.75
N THR A 365 -0.01 -5.54 29.58
CA THR A 365 1.41 -5.47 29.21
C THR A 365 2.21 -6.46 30.04
N THR A 366 3.30 -6.96 29.47
CA THR A 366 4.28 -7.70 30.27
C THR A 366 5.07 -6.75 31.16
N ALA A 367 5.74 -7.28 32.17
CA ALA A 367 6.89 -6.60 32.76
C ALA A 367 8.02 -6.46 31.73
N ASP A 368 9.04 -5.68 32.06
CA ASP A 368 10.20 -5.48 31.19
C ASP A 368 10.85 -6.81 30.82
N ILE A 369 10.96 -7.02 29.50
CA ILE A 369 11.63 -8.18 28.91
C ILE A 369 13.05 -7.76 28.54
N ARG A 370 14.03 -8.42 29.11
CA ARG A 370 15.44 -8.20 28.78
C ARG A 370 15.89 -9.20 27.72
N ASN A 371 16.75 -8.74 26.83
CA ASN A 371 17.31 -9.58 25.74
C ASN A 371 16.25 -10.18 24.80
N TYR A 372 15.17 -9.46 24.56
CA TYR A 372 14.16 -9.86 23.59
C TYR A 372 14.78 -10.05 22.20
N THR A 373 14.54 -11.21 21.60
CA THR A 373 14.97 -11.48 20.23
C THR A 373 13.96 -10.92 19.22
N ALA A 374 14.34 -9.93 18.44
CA ALA A 374 13.47 -9.34 17.45
C ALA A 374 12.94 -10.40 16.46
N GLY A 375 11.65 -10.29 16.19
CA GLY A 375 10.97 -11.23 15.30
C GLY A 375 10.61 -12.54 15.97
N SER A 376 10.72 -12.66 17.27
CA SER A 376 10.37 -13.89 17.99
C SER A 376 8.92 -13.90 18.49
N LEU A 377 8.20 -12.77 18.47
CA LEU A 377 6.82 -12.71 18.93
C LEU A 377 5.92 -13.60 18.06
N SER A 378 5.24 -14.53 18.70
CA SER A 378 4.27 -15.45 18.10
C SER A 378 3.03 -15.53 18.99
N ILE A 379 1.85 -15.41 18.37
CA ILE A 379 0.55 -15.44 19.06
C ILE A 379 -0.24 -16.64 18.57
N LYS A 380 -0.65 -17.49 19.51
CA LYS A 380 -1.48 -18.65 19.19
C LYS A 380 -2.33 -19.09 20.38
N GLY A 381 -3.62 -19.34 20.13
CA GLY A 381 -4.51 -19.92 21.13
C GLY A 381 -4.63 -19.10 22.44
N GLY A 382 -4.53 -17.77 22.34
CA GLY A 382 -4.57 -16.87 23.47
C GLY A 382 -3.23 -16.68 24.22
N TYR A 383 -2.17 -17.31 23.74
CA TYR A 383 -0.82 -17.19 24.31
C TYR A 383 0.06 -16.30 23.42
N ALA A 384 0.85 -15.44 24.07
CA ALA A 384 1.96 -14.72 23.43
C ALA A 384 3.26 -15.42 23.84
N VAL A 385 4.02 -15.90 22.86
CA VAL A 385 5.31 -16.56 23.05
C VAL A 385 6.40 -15.71 22.42
N TYR A 386 7.51 -15.56 23.10
CA TYR A 386 8.67 -14.80 22.65
C TYR A 386 9.96 -15.38 23.22
N GLN A 387 11.10 -15.04 22.59
CA GLN A 387 12.44 -15.48 23.00
C GLN A 387 13.34 -14.29 23.27
#